data_291013d073d794b8b18745d398232cb7
#
_entry.id   291013d073d794b8b18745d398232cb7
#
_cell.length_a   1.000
_cell.length_b   1.000
_cell.length_c   1.000
_cell.angle_alpha   90.00
_cell.angle_beta   90.00
_cell.angle_gamma   90.00
#
_symmetry.space_group_name_H-M   'P 1'
#
loop_
_entity.id
_entity.type
_entity.pdbx_description
1 polymer ?
#
loop_
_entity_poly.entity_id
_entity_poly.type
_entity_poly.pdbx_seq_one_letter_code
_entity_poly.pdbx_strand_id
1 'polypeptide(L)'
;MANESLKAKLEAYEAACAKSYAKTPERVGLKHNKVYTPLDIEGFDYERDLGIPGEYPYTRGVQPTMYRGRLWTMRMYAGFATAEESNKRYRYLIENGGSGLSCAFDLPTQIGYDSDDKMAIGEIGKVGVAIDTLKDMEILFDHIDLGKVSTSMTINAPASVLLAMYIAVAEKQGVPADQLRGTIQNDILKEYAARGTYIFPVKPSMRLITNIFEYCSKNVPKWNTISISGYHIREAGSTAAQEIAFTIADGIAYIEAALKAGMKIDDFAGRLSFFWNAHNNVLEEVAKFRASRRLWATILKERFHAQNPKSMKLRFHTQTAGSMLTAQQPNNNIVRVALQTAAAVMGGTQSLHTNSRDEALALPTTESVTIALRTQQIVAYESGLADVVDPLGGSYYVEAMTNAIEAEAKEYIRKIDEMGGAVEAIDKGWLLYTSPSP
;
A
#
# COMPACT_ATOMS: atom_id res chain seq x y z
N MET A 1 18.92 1.91 -39.84
CA MET A 1 20.34 1.49 -39.80
C MET A 1 20.81 1.08 -38.42
N ALA A 2 20.82 1.92 -37.36
CA ALA A 2 21.27 1.48 -36.03
C ALA A 2 20.39 0.39 -35.41
N ASN A 3 19.07 0.51 -35.51
CA ASN A 3 18.12 -0.49 -34.98
C ASN A 3 18.19 -1.84 -35.73
N GLU A 4 18.44 -1.84 -37.05
CA GLU A 4 18.58 -3.08 -37.83
C GLU A 4 19.86 -3.83 -37.46
N SER A 5 20.98 -3.12 -37.23
CA SER A 5 22.22 -3.73 -36.75
C SER A 5 22.06 -4.34 -35.37
N LEU A 6 21.29 -3.67 -34.48
CA LEU A 6 21.04 -4.18 -33.14
C LEU A 6 20.12 -5.41 -33.16
N LYS A 7 19.07 -5.41 -34.00
CA LYS A 7 18.19 -6.58 -34.22
C LYS A 7 18.98 -7.81 -34.68
N ALA A 8 19.82 -7.66 -35.70
CA ALA A 8 20.65 -8.76 -36.17
C ALA A 8 21.63 -9.30 -35.12
N LYS A 9 22.20 -8.43 -34.31
CA LYS A 9 23.07 -8.86 -33.19
C LYS A 9 22.28 -9.60 -32.10
N LEU A 10 21.07 -9.14 -31.78
CA LEU A 10 20.21 -9.79 -30.79
C LEU A 10 19.78 -11.19 -31.25
N GLU A 11 19.35 -11.33 -32.51
CA GLU A 11 19.01 -12.63 -33.12
C GLU A 11 20.20 -13.61 -33.08
N ALA A 12 21.39 -13.14 -33.41
CA ALA A 12 22.60 -13.96 -33.32
C ALA A 12 22.92 -14.38 -31.87
N TYR A 13 22.74 -13.47 -30.90
CA TYR A 13 22.90 -13.76 -29.47
C TYR A 13 21.90 -14.81 -29.01
N GLU A 14 20.61 -14.64 -29.31
CA GLU A 14 19.54 -15.57 -28.93
C GLU A 14 19.79 -16.98 -29.52
N ALA A 15 20.17 -17.05 -30.79
CA ALA A 15 20.52 -18.32 -31.45
C ALA A 15 21.71 -19.01 -30.75
N ALA A 16 22.75 -18.26 -30.40
CA ALA A 16 23.90 -18.79 -29.68
C ALA A 16 23.56 -19.31 -28.27
N CYS A 17 22.61 -18.67 -27.60
CA CYS A 17 22.21 -18.99 -26.23
C CYS A 17 21.05 -20.01 -26.15
N ALA A 18 20.37 -20.34 -27.26
CA ALA A 18 19.14 -21.13 -27.28
C ALA A 18 19.23 -22.46 -26.50
N LYS A 19 20.32 -23.21 -26.66
CA LYS A 19 20.54 -24.49 -25.94
C LYS A 19 20.68 -24.31 -24.43
N SER A 20 21.25 -23.20 -24.00
CA SER A 20 21.43 -22.86 -22.57
C SER A 20 20.08 -22.47 -21.97
N TYR A 21 19.33 -21.60 -22.65
CA TYR A 21 18.03 -21.14 -22.20
C TYR A 21 16.98 -22.25 -22.13
N ALA A 22 17.00 -23.22 -23.04
CA ALA A 22 16.10 -24.37 -23.02
C ALA A 22 16.19 -25.21 -21.73
N LYS A 23 17.30 -25.09 -20.98
CA LYS A 23 17.50 -25.77 -19.68
C LYS A 23 17.12 -24.90 -18.48
N THR A 24 16.80 -23.64 -18.70
CA THR A 24 16.46 -22.71 -17.62
C THR A 24 14.96 -22.75 -17.36
N PRO A 25 14.50 -23.09 -16.13
CA PRO A 25 13.06 -23.10 -15.85
C PRO A 25 12.49 -21.69 -15.98
N GLU A 26 11.31 -21.58 -16.59
CA GLU A 26 10.56 -20.33 -16.60
C GLU A 26 10.05 -20.02 -15.19
N ARG A 27 10.15 -18.76 -14.79
CA ARG A 27 9.56 -18.28 -13.54
C ARG A 27 8.09 -17.96 -13.75
N VAL A 28 7.30 -18.16 -12.71
CA VAL A 28 5.90 -17.73 -12.69
C VAL A 28 5.85 -16.20 -12.70
N GLY A 29 4.94 -15.62 -13.46
CA GLY A 29 4.75 -14.17 -13.58
C GLY A 29 4.79 -13.69 -15.04
N LEU A 30 5.07 -12.42 -15.25
CA LEU A 30 5.23 -11.86 -16.59
C LEU A 30 6.38 -12.54 -17.35
N LYS A 31 6.15 -12.87 -18.62
CA LYS A 31 7.20 -13.39 -19.49
C LYS A 31 8.26 -12.32 -19.71
N HIS A 32 9.52 -12.69 -19.45
CA HIS A 32 10.66 -11.81 -19.60
C HIS A 32 11.52 -12.19 -20.78
N ASN A 33 11.97 -11.20 -21.54
CA ASN A 33 13.11 -11.37 -22.43
C ASN A 33 14.38 -11.64 -21.60
N LYS A 34 15.35 -12.36 -22.15
CA LYS A 34 16.60 -12.65 -21.43
C LYS A 34 17.54 -11.43 -21.40
N VAL A 35 17.41 -10.56 -22.41
CA VAL A 35 18.14 -9.28 -22.52
C VAL A 35 17.14 -8.23 -22.96
N TYR A 36 17.23 -7.05 -22.38
CA TYR A 36 16.44 -5.87 -22.77
C TYR A 36 17.34 -4.83 -23.41
N THR A 37 16.83 -4.19 -24.44
CA THR A 37 17.55 -3.25 -25.29
C THR A 37 16.67 -2.03 -25.57
N PRO A 38 17.14 -0.98 -26.25
CA PRO A 38 16.27 0.12 -26.70
C PRO A 38 15.09 -0.33 -27.55
N LEU A 39 15.16 -1.52 -28.19
CA LEU A 39 14.07 -2.05 -29.01
C LEU A 39 12.84 -2.45 -28.17
N ASP A 40 13.04 -2.82 -26.91
CA ASP A 40 11.97 -3.22 -25.98
C ASP A 40 11.16 -2.04 -25.44
N ILE A 41 11.69 -0.81 -25.65
CA ILE A 41 11.04 0.45 -25.30
C ILE A 41 11.00 1.38 -26.50
N GLU A 42 10.74 0.86 -27.69
CA GLU A 42 10.64 1.65 -28.92
C GLU A 42 9.55 2.72 -28.78
N GLY A 43 9.85 3.95 -29.15
CA GLY A 43 8.96 5.10 -28.96
C GLY A 43 8.95 5.68 -27.55
N PHE A 44 9.82 5.21 -26.65
CA PHE A 44 10.01 5.81 -25.32
C PHE A 44 10.40 7.27 -25.45
N ASP A 45 9.68 8.12 -24.76
CA ASP A 45 9.94 9.55 -24.67
C ASP A 45 10.20 9.93 -23.21
N TYR A 46 11.33 10.60 -22.97
CA TYR A 46 11.75 10.92 -21.61
C TYR A 46 10.75 11.81 -20.86
N GLU A 47 10.20 12.84 -21.52
CA GLU A 47 9.28 13.79 -20.87
C GLU A 47 7.91 13.16 -20.62
N ARG A 48 7.39 12.42 -21.58
CA ARG A 48 6.06 11.77 -21.49
C ARG A 48 6.04 10.59 -20.54
N ASP A 49 7.02 9.68 -20.65
CA ASP A 49 6.96 8.37 -20.00
C ASP A 49 7.67 8.34 -18.65
N LEU A 50 8.74 9.13 -18.52
CA LEU A 50 9.56 9.19 -17.33
C LEU A 50 9.34 10.49 -16.55
N GLY A 51 9.55 11.62 -17.19
CA GLY A 51 9.37 12.94 -16.62
C GLY A 51 10.35 13.30 -15.51
N ILE A 52 10.01 14.34 -14.76
CA ILE A 52 10.76 14.84 -13.62
C ILE A 52 10.07 14.41 -12.32
N PRO A 53 10.82 14.02 -11.26
CA PRO A 53 10.23 13.66 -9.98
C PRO A 53 9.33 14.76 -9.42
N GLY A 54 8.14 14.39 -8.94
CA GLY A 54 7.15 15.32 -8.38
C GLY A 54 6.22 15.96 -9.38
N GLU A 55 6.44 15.76 -10.69
CA GLU A 55 5.62 16.26 -11.78
C GLU A 55 4.82 15.13 -12.45
N TYR A 56 3.72 15.50 -13.10
CA TYR A 56 2.90 14.55 -13.88
C TYR A 56 3.76 13.90 -14.98
N PRO A 57 3.66 12.59 -15.19
CA PRO A 57 2.72 11.60 -14.62
C PRO A 57 3.18 10.91 -13.33
N TYR A 58 4.14 11.45 -12.61
CA TYR A 58 4.68 10.98 -11.33
C TYR A 58 5.36 9.60 -11.39
N THR A 59 5.77 9.15 -12.54
CA THR A 59 6.43 7.84 -12.70
C THR A 59 7.63 7.69 -11.76
N ARG A 60 8.44 8.76 -11.61
CA ARG A 60 9.66 8.78 -10.79
C ARG A 60 9.44 9.09 -9.32
N GLY A 61 8.22 9.42 -8.90
CA GLY A 61 7.88 9.73 -7.51
C GLY A 61 6.98 10.95 -7.36
N VAL A 62 6.31 11.03 -6.21
CA VAL A 62 5.29 12.05 -5.93
C VAL A 62 5.86 13.38 -5.41
N GLN A 63 7.14 13.40 -4.99
CA GLN A 63 7.84 14.58 -4.47
C GLN A 63 9.08 14.88 -5.30
N PRO A 64 9.44 16.15 -5.50
CA PRO A 64 10.63 16.50 -6.28
C PRO A 64 11.93 15.93 -5.71
N THR A 65 12.06 15.93 -4.39
CA THR A 65 13.28 15.50 -3.70
C THR A 65 13.21 14.08 -3.16
N MET A 66 12.01 13.50 -3.08
CA MET A 66 11.77 12.20 -2.46
C MET A 66 12.55 12.05 -1.14
N TYR A 67 13.33 10.99 -0.97
CA TYR A 67 14.06 10.73 0.29
C TYR A 67 15.21 11.70 0.58
N ARG A 68 15.72 12.41 -0.44
CA ARG A 68 16.71 13.48 -0.24
C ARG A 68 16.16 14.64 0.58
N GLY A 69 14.87 14.89 0.52
CA GLY A 69 14.20 15.89 1.35
C GLY A 69 13.70 15.33 2.67
N ARG A 70 13.12 14.13 2.63
CA ARG A 70 12.58 13.44 3.80
C ARG A 70 12.47 11.95 3.52
N LEU A 71 13.04 11.13 4.38
CA LEU A 71 12.84 9.68 4.38
C LEU A 71 11.35 9.31 4.52
N TRP A 72 11.03 8.09 4.12
CA TRP A 72 9.72 7.51 4.39
C TRP A 72 9.43 7.44 5.89
N THR A 73 8.17 7.44 6.27
CA THR A 73 7.78 7.22 7.65
C THR A 73 8.03 5.75 8.00
N MET A 74 8.95 5.49 8.92
CA MET A 74 9.21 4.15 9.44
C MET A 74 8.10 3.80 10.43
N ARG A 75 7.24 2.88 10.05
CA ARG A 75 6.09 2.43 10.85
C ARG A 75 6.24 0.95 11.12
N MET A 76 5.98 0.57 12.36
CA MET A 76 5.80 -0.82 12.71
C MET A 76 4.32 -1.05 13.02
N TYR A 77 3.69 -1.98 12.30
CA TYR A 77 2.33 -2.42 12.57
C TYR A 77 2.33 -3.14 13.91
N ALA A 78 1.64 -2.61 14.88
CA ALA A 78 1.68 -3.10 16.24
C ALA A 78 0.33 -2.91 16.95
N GLY A 79 0.00 -3.87 17.77
CA GLY A 79 -1.19 -3.93 18.62
C GLY A 79 -1.35 -5.38 19.08
N PHE A 80 -1.57 -5.57 20.36
CA PHE A 80 -1.81 -6.89 20.95
C PHE A 80 -2.38 -6.72 22.34
N ALA A 81 -3.11 -7.72 22.80
CA ALA A 81 -3.68 -7.81 24.14
C ALA A 81 -4.47 -6.55 24.53
N THR A 82 -4.10 -5.86 25.58
CA THR A 82 -4.82 -4.71 26.11
C THR A 82 -4.28 -3.39 25.58
N ALA A 83 -5.04 -2.31 25.79
CA ALA A 83 -4.62 -0.96 25.44
C ALA A 83 -3.33 -0.54 26.16
N GLU A 84 -3.14 -0.94 27.43
CA GLU A 84 -1.94 -0.64 28.23
C GLU A 84 -0.70 -1.32 27.67
N GLU A 85 -0.80 -2.60 27.28
CA GLU A 85 0.33 -3.34 26.71
C GLU A 85 0.72 -2.81 25.34
N SER A 86 -0.26 -2.48 24.53
CA SER A 86 -0.06 -1.84 23.22
C SER A 86 0.52 -0.43 23.35
N ASN A 87 0.08 0.36 24.34
CA ASN A 87 0.67 1.67 24.65
C ASN A 87 2.17 1.56 24.97
N LYS A 88 2.57 0.62 25.83
CA LYS A 88 3.98 0.37 26.16
C LYS A 88 4.79 0.07 24.88
N ARG A 89 4.26 -0.74 23.99
CA ARG A 89 4.89 -1.07 22.70
C ARG A 89 5.01 0.15 21.79
N TYR A 90 4.00 0.99 21.72
CA TYR A 90 4.05 2.22 20.90
C TYR A 90 5.12 3.19 21.39
N ARG A 91 5.18 3.40 22.69
CA ARG A 91 6.23 4.24 23.31
C ARG A 91 7.62 3.68 23.05
N TYR A 92 7.82 2.39 23.24
CA TYR A 92 9.07 1.70 22.90
C TYR A 92 9.49 1.93 21.44
N LEU A 93 8.56 1.78 20.49
CA LEU A 93 8.85 2.00 19.06
C LEU A 93 9.25 3.44 18.75
N ILE A 94 8.58 4.41 19.35
CA ILE A 94 8.91 5.85 19.20
C ILE A 94 10.32 6.12 19.77
N GLU A 95 10.62 5.64 20.97
CA GLU A 95 11.93 5.79 21.64
C GLU A 95 13.07 5.16 20.84
N ASN A 96 12.79 4.12 20.05
CA ASN A 96 13.77 3.44 19.19
C ASN A 96 13.84 3.98 17.76
N GLY A 97 13.25 5.15 17.49
CA GLY A 97 13.36 5.84 16.20
C GLY A 97 12.25 5.54 15.19
N GLY A 98 11.16 4.91 15.63
CA GLY A 98 9.91 4.88 14.86
C GLY A 98 9.37 6.30 14.67
N SER A 99 9.03 6.69 13.45
CA SER A 99 8.60 8.06 13.11
C SER A 99 7.08 8.21 12.95
N GLY A 100 6.32 7.14 13.20
CA GLY A 100 4.87 7.12 13.20
C GLY A 100 4.31 5.81 13.74
N LEU A 101 3.07 5.84 14.16
CA LEU A 101 2.36 4.69 14.72
C LEU A 101 1.50 3.99 13.66
N SER A 102 1.33 2.69 13.80
CA SER A 102 0.38 1.90 13.01
C SER A 102 -0.36 0.95 13.96
N CYS A 103 -1.66 1.21 14.17
CA CYS A 103 -2.50 0.48 15.12
C CYS A 103 -3.09 -0.76 14.46
N ALA A 104 -2.77 -1.93 15.00
CA ALA A 104 -3.44 -3.18 14.74
C ALA A 104 -4.56 -3.38 15.77
N PHE A 105 -5.79 -3.53 15.30
CA PHE A 105 -6.95 -3.86 16.14
C PHE A 105 -7.24 -5.35 16.07
N ASP A 106 -7.74 -5.92 17.14
CA ASP A 106 -8.11 -7.33 17.17
C ASP A 106 -9.36 -7.63 16.31
N LEU A 107 -9.63 -8.89 16.08
CA LEU A 107 -10.73 -9.29 15.21
C LEU A 107 -12.10 -8.85 15.74
N PRO A 108 -12.44 -8.98 17.06
CA PRO A 108 -13.70 -8.45 17.57
C PRO A 108 -13.89 -6.96 17.27
N THR A 109 -12.92 -6.12 17.58
CA THR A 109 -12.95 -4.69 17.25
C THR A 109 -13.18 -4.45 15.75
N GLN A 110 -12.54 -5.24 14.86
CA GLN A 110 -12.66 -5.07 13.41
C GLN A 110 -14.06 -5.41 12.87
N ILE A 111 -14.78 -6.34 13.52
CA ILE A 111 -16.12 -6.78 13.12
C ILE A 111 -17.23 -6.26 14.03
N GLY A 112 -16.91 -5.33 14.93
CA GLY A 112 -17.86 -4.57 15.73
C GLY A 112 -18.45 -5.30 16.93
N TYR A 113 -17.71 -6.24 17.51
CA TYR A 113 -18.02 -6.89 18.77
C TYR A 113 -17.20 -6.29 19.91
N ASP A 114 -17.84 -6.08 21.07
CA ASP A 114 -17.17 -5.75 22.30
C ASP A 114 -16.53 -7.02 22.92
N SER A 115 -15.53 -6.85 23.78
CA SER A 115 -14.77 -7.98 24.35
C SER A 115 -15.60 -8.89 25.27
N ASP A 116 -16.74 -8.43 25.79
CA ASP A 116 -17.66 -9.24 26.59
C ASP A 116 -18.68 -10.04 25.76
N ASP A 117 -18.71 -9.87 24.43
CA ASP A 117 -19.57 -10.64 23.54
C ASP A 117 -19.08 -12.09 23.45
N LYS A 118 -20.02 -13.02 23.39
CA LYS A 118 -19.73 -14.46 23.23
C LYS A 118 -18.98 -14.81 21.96
N MET A 119 -19.16 -13.99 20.88
CA MET A 119 -18.47 -14.17 19.61
C MET A 119 -17.01 -13.72 19.65
N ALA A 120 -16.64 -12.92 20.66
CA ALA A 120 -15.27 -12.44 20.84
C ALA A 120 -14.36 -13.45 21.56
N ILE A 121 -14.94 -14.47 22.19
CA ILE A 121 -14.20 -15.43 23.02
C ILE A 121 -13.10 -16.12 22.20
N GLY A 122 -11.86 -15.99 22.68
CA GLY A 122 -10.68 -16.62 22.06
C GLY A 122 -9.98 -15.77 20.98
N GLU A 123 -10.55 -14.63 20.61
CA GLU A 123 -9.96 -13.71 19.63
C GLU A 123 -9.57 -12.35 20.22
N ILE A 124 -9.98 -12.04 21.46
CA ILE A 124 -9.70 -10.78 22.15
C ILE A 124 -8.19 -10.58 22.31
N GLY A 125 -7.69 -9.47 21.80
CA GLY A 125 -6.29 -9.07 21.91
C GLY A 125 -5.29 -9.96 21.16
N LYS A 126 -5.74 -10.93 20.36
CA LYS A 126 -4.89 -11.97 19.77
C LYS A 126 -4.06 -11.49 18.57
N VAL A 127 -4.69 -10.78 17.63
CA VAL A 127 -4.03 -10.28 16.39
C VAL A 127 -3.95 -8.75 16.33
N GLY A 128 -4.31 -8.10 17.42
CA GLY A 128 -4.35 -6.66 17.55
C GLY A 128 -4.81 -6.26 18.94
N VAL A 129 -4.95 -4.97 19.21
CA VAL A 129 -5.45 -4.44 20.47
C VAL A 129 -6.98 -4.44 20.48
N ALA A 130 -7.58 -4.87 21.59
CA ALA A 130 -9.01 -4.74 21.84
C ALA A 130 -9.35 -3.30 22.23
N ILE A 131 -10.31 -2.69 21.55
CA ILE A 131 -10.84 -1.34 21.82
C ILE A 131 -12.35 -1.40 21.78
N ASP A 132 -12.95 -1.39 22.95
CA ASP A 132 -14.40 -1.43 23.11
C ASP A 132 -14.97 -0.02 23.33
N THR A 133 -14.25 0.82 24.03
CA THR A 133 -14.72 2.12 24.48
C THR A 133 -13.73 3.26 24.23
N LEU A 134 -14.20 4.50 24.39
CA LEU A 134 -13.32 5.68 24.38
C LEU A 134 -12.24 5.58 25.45
N LYS A 135 -12.50 4.91 26.57
CA LYS A 135 -11.53 4.75 27.66
C LYS A 135 -10.33 3.92 27.22
N ASP A 136 -10.55 2.85 26.46
CA ASP A 136 -9.47 2.03 25.90
C ASP A 136 -8.62 2.83 24.90
N MET A 137 -9.26 3.67 24.09
CA MET A 137 -8.55 4.57 23.17
C MET A 137 -7.73 5.61 23.92
N GLU A 138 -8.23 6.16 25.05
CA GLU A 138 -7.47 7.07 25.92
C GLU A 138 -6.21 6.39 26.49
N ILE A 139 -6.37 5.15 26.97
CA ILE A 139 -5.25 4.36 27.51
C ILE A 139 -4.24 4.05 26.42
N LEU A 140 -4.71 3.66 25.21
CA LEU A 140 -3.85 3.33 24.09
C LEU A 140 -2.91 4.48 23.71
N PHE A 141 -3.38 5.73 23.79
CA PHE A 141 -2.60 6.93 23.45
C PHE A 141 -2.14 7.73 24.67
N ASP A 142 -2.18 7.16 25.86
CA ASP A 142 -1.69 7.82 27.07
C ASP A 142 -0.20 8.15 26.93
N HIS A 143 0.19 9.39 27.33
CA HIS A 143 1.54 9.93 27.17
C HIS A 143 2.09 9.93 25.73
N ILE A 144 1.24 9.87 24.71
CA ILE A 144 1.61 10.01 23.30
C ILE A 144 0.96 11.29 22.75
N ASP A 145 1.77 12.28 22.39
CA ASP A 145 1.30 13.58 21.86
C ASP A 145 0.77 13.41 20.43
N LEU A 146 -0.56 13.40 20.26
CA LEU A 146 -1.22 13.22 18.97
C LEU A 146 -1.01 14.40 18.00
N GLY A 147 -0.57 15.55 18.49
CA GLY A 147 -0.16 16.67 17.65
C GLY A 147 1.19 16.47 16.94
N LYS A 148 2.05 15.62 17.50
CA LYS A 148 3.40 15.37 16.98
C LYS A 148 3.51 14.08 16.18
N VAL A 149 2.83 13.03 16.59
CA VAL A 149 2.88 11.73 15.90
C VAL A 149 1.91 11.68 14.71
N SER A 150 2.26 10.86 13.71
CA SER A 150 1.34 10.47 12.65
C SER A 150 0.84 9.06 12.91
N THR A 151 -0.46 8.89 13.05
CA THR A 151 -1.07 7.60 13.40
C THR A 151 -1.79 7.00 12.20
N SER A 152 -1.52 5.73 11.89
CA SER A 152 -2.27 4.92 10.95
C SER A 152 -3.14 3.92 11.71
N MET A 153 -4.40 3.78 11.34
CA MET A 153 -5.34 2.83 11.94
C MET A 153 -5.82 1.85 10.88
N THR A 154 -5.50 0.57 11.08
CA THR A 154 -5.93 -0.51 10.18
C THR A 154 -7.30 -0.99 10.59
N ILE A 155 -8.33 -0.23 10.21
CA ILE A 155 -9.72 -0.48 10.56
C ILE A 155 -10.63 -0.07 9.38
N ASN A 156 -11.69 -0.84 9.12
CA ASN A 156 -12.55 -0.69 7.95
C ASN A 156 -14.02 -0.53 8.31
N ALA A 157 -14.74 -1.58 8.59
CA ALA A 157 -16.19 -1.49 8.88
C ALA A 157 -16.52 -0.51 10.03
N PRO A 158 -15.89 -0.55 11.22
CA PRO A 158 -16.11 0.40 12.31
C PRO A 158 -15.22 1.66 12.24
N ALA A 159 -14.60 1.95 11.08
CA ALA A 159 -13.65 3.04 10.93
C ALA A 159 -14.16 4.40 11.41
N SER A 160 -15.44 4.70 11.18
CA SER A 160 -16.04 5.98 11.60
C SER A 160 -16.06 6.13 13.12
N VAL A 161 -16.32 5.05 13.84
CA VAL A 161 -16.36 5.05 15.32
C VAL A 161 -14.95 5.21 15.88
N LEU A 162 -14.00 4.43 15.41
CA LEU A 162 -12.60 4.50 15.88
C LEU A 162 -11.96 5.85 15.57
N LEU A 163 -12.28 6.45 14.41
CA LEU A 163 -11.81 7.79 14.09
C LEU A 163 -12.42 8.85 15.02
N ALA A 164 -13.72 8.75 15.32
CA ALA A 164 -14.38 9.66 16.26
C ALA A 164 -13.76 9.55 17.67
N MET A 165 -13.47 8.33 18.15
CA MET A 165 -12.78 8.12 19.43
C MET A 165 -11.38 8.75 19.41
N TYR A 166 -10.61 8.56 18.31
CA TYR A 166 -9.28 9.16 18.18
C TYR A 166 -9.30 10.68 18.22
N ILE A 167 -10.28 11.31 17.55
CA ILE A 167 -10.48 12.77 17.58
C ILE A 167 -10.82 13.22 19.01
N ALA A 168 -11.72 12.51 19.69
CA ALA A 168 -12.09 12.84 21.07
C ALA A 168 -10.91 12.73 22.05
N VAL A 169 -10.03 11.74 21.87
CA VAL A 169 -8.77 11.65 22.65
C VAL A 169 -7.88 12.85 22.38
N ALA A 170 -7.73 13.24 21.11
CA ALA A 170 -6.93 14.42 20.77
C ALA A 170 -7.48 15.71 21.38
N GLU A 171 -8.79 15.90 21.35
CA GLU A 171 -9.47 17.03 22.01
C GLU A 171 -9.19 17.06 23.51
N LYS A 172 -9.23 15.91 24.18
CA LYS A 172 -8.87 15.79 25.61
C LYS A 172 -7.40 16.10 25.89
N GLN A 173 -6.51 15.84 24.92
CA GLN A 173 -5.10 16.22 24.99
C GLN A 173 -4.86 17.71 24.64
N GLY A 174 -5.90 18.46 24.27
CA GLY A 174 -5.80 19.86 23.81
C GLY A 174 -5.25 19.99 22.39
N VAL A 175 -5.29 18.94 21.59
CA VAL A 175 -4.85 18.94 20.18
C VAL A 175 -6.04 19.19 19.27
N PRO A 176 -6.10 20.31 18.53
CA PRO A 176 -7.18 20.60 17.60
C PRO A 176 -7.22 19.57 16.46
N ALA A 177 -8.43 19.22 16.01
CA ALA A 177 -8.63 18.20 14.96
C ALA A 177 -7.93 18.55 13.64
N ASP A 178 -7.81 19.83 13.30
CA ASP A 178 -7.10 20.32 12.10
C ASP A 178 -5.58 20.12 12.14
N GLN A 179 -5.02 19.80 13.30
CA GLN A 179 -3.60 19.46 13.46
C GLN A 179 -3.32 17.97 13.34
N LEU A 180 -4.33 17.12 13.47
CA LEU A 180 -4.17 15.69 13.42
C LEU A 180 -3.67 15.23 12.06
N ARG A 181 -2.66 14.36 12.09
CA ARG A 181 -2.04 13.75 10.90
C ARG A 181 -2.10 12.24 11.04
N GLY A 182 -2.57 11.60 10.02
CA GLY A 182 -2.69 10.15 10.05
C GLY A 182 -3.45 9.61 8.86
N THR A 183 -3.83 8.37 9.00
CA THR A 183 -4.58 7.63 7.99
C THR A 183 -5.52 6.67 8.68
N ILE A 184 -6.77 6.62 8.25
CA ILE A 184 -7.65 5.50 8.54
C ILE A 184 -7.77 4.62 7.30
N GLN A 185 -7.69 3.29 7.46
CA GLN A 185 -7.71 2.40 6.28
C GLN A 185 -9.01 2.54 5.53
N ASN A 186 -10.15 2.34 6.18
CA ASN A 186 -11.49 2.68 5.65
C ASN A 186 -11.75 2.13 4.24
N ASP A 187 -11.10 1.02 3.88
CA ASP A 187 -11.22 0.36 2.58
C ASP A 187 -12.08 -0.89 2.71
N ILE A 188 -13.37 -0.75 2.41
CA ILE A 188 -14.31 -1.85 2.61
C ILE A 188 -14.38 -2.79 1.41
N LEU A 189 -14.13 -2.33 0.18
CA LEU A 189 -14.27 -3.17 -1.01
C LEU A 189 -13.27 -4.33 -0.99
N LYS A 190 -12.04 -4.09 -0.52
CA LYS A 190 -11.06 -5.18 -0.36
C LYS A 190 -11.45 -6.21 0.69
N GLU A 191 -12.31 -5.86 1.65
CA GLU A 191 -12.81 -6.84 2.62
C GLU A 191 -13.75 -7.85 1.96
N TYR A 192 -14.58 -7.42 1.02
CA TYR A 192 -15.40 -8.34 0.24
C TYR A 192 -14.59 -9.15 -0.79
N ALA A 193 -13.56 -8.53 -1.36
CA ALA A 193 -12.75 -9.16 -2.41
C ALA A 193 -11.71 -10.18 -1.88
N ALA A 194 -11.07 -9.90 -0.72
CA ALA A 194 -9.88 -10.65 -0.30
C ALA A 194 -9.79 -11.00 1.19
N ARG A 195 -10.34 -10.19 2.12
CA ARG A 195 -10.03 -10.35 3.55
C ARG A 195 -11.19 -10.88 4.40
N GLY A 196 -12.42 -10.45 4.16
CA GLY A 196 -13.62 -10.99 4.80
C GLY A 196 -14.06 -10.35 6.11
N THR A 197 -13.44 -9.26 6.59
CA THR A 197 -13.82 -8.58 7.84
C THR A 197 -14.76 -7.40 7.61
N TYR A 198 -15.99 -7.66 7.27
CA TYR A 198 -17.04 -6.66 7.07
C TYR A 198 -18.24 -6.89 8.00
N ILE A 199 -19.01 -5.83 8.27
CA ILE A 199 -20.20 -5.85 9.14
C ILE A 199 -21.46 -5.65 8.30
N PHE A 200 -21.45 -4.68 7.38
CA PHE A 200 -22.62 -4.26 6.62
C PHE A 200 -22.52 -4.68 5.16
N PRO A 201 -23.65 -4.75 4.44
CA PRO A 201 -23.65 -4.90 2.99
C PRO A 201 -22.90 -3.75 2.28
N VAL A 202 -22.48 -3.97 1.02
CA VAL A 202 -21.61 -3.04 0.27
C VAL A 202 -22.16 -1.62 0.22
N LYS A 203 -23.43 -1.44 -0.16
CA LYS A 203 -24.05 -0.10 -0.35
C LYS A 203 -24.08 0.75 0.93
N PRO A 204 -24.54 0.25 2.10
CA PRO A 204 -24.42 0.99 3.36
C PRO A 204 -22.96 1.32 3.74
N SER A 205 -22.04 0.39 3.51
CA SER A 205 -20.61 0.60 3.77
C SER A 205 -20.04 1.73 2.93
N MET A 206 -20.36 1.80 1.64
CA MET A 206 -19.94 2.90 0.75
C MET A 206 -20.43 4.27 1.25
N ARG A 207 -21.64 4.34 1.81
CA ARG A 207 -22.14 5.58 2.42
C ARG A 207 -21.31 6.01 3.63
N LEU A 208 -20.94 5.07 4.51
CA LEU A 208 -20.09 5.38 5.67
C LEU A 208 -18.72 5.94 5.24
N ILE A 209 -18.14 5.40 4.18
CA ILE A 209 -16.88 5.89 3.63
C ILE A 209 -17.00 7.32 3.11
N THR A 210 -18.03 7.62 2.32
CA THR A 210 -18.26 8.97 1.80
C THR A 210 -18.53 9.98 2.91
N ASN A 211 -19.22 9.58 3.98
CA ASN A 211 -19.41 10.41 5.17
C ASN A 211 -18.08 10.77 5.86
N ILE A 212 -17.14 9.82 5.96
CA ILE A 212 -15.79 10.09 6.49
C ILE A 212 -15.05 11.07 5.57
N PHE A 213 -15.15 10.91 4.24
CA PHE A 213 -14.53 11.85 3.29
C PHE A 213 -15.06 13.27 3.50
N GLU A 214 -16.38 13.44 3.57
CA GLU A 214 -17.02 14.72 3.77
C GLU A 214 -16.64 15.35 5.13
N TYR A 215 -16.71 14.58 6.20
CA TYR A 215 -16.37 15.07 7.54
C TYR A 215 -14.91 15.51 7.63
N CYS A 216 -13.99 14.67 7.16
CA CYS A 216 -12.56 14.97 7.26
C CYS A 216 -12.12 16.13 6.36
N SER A 217 -12.72 16.27 5.17
CA SER A 217 -12.40 17.40 4.28
C SER A 217 -12.68 18.76 4.94
N LYS A 218 -13.67 18.82 5.82
CA LYS A 218 -14.08 20.03 6.55
C LYS A 218 -13.36 20.20 7.89
N ASN A 219 -13.21 19.13 8.66
CA ASN A 219 -12.84 19.21 10.08
C ASN A 219 -11.43 18.67 10.38
N VAL A 220 -10.89 17.76 9.55
CA VAL A 220 -9.59 17.13 9.77
C VAL A 220 -8.74 17.15 8.48
N PRO A 221 -8.44 18.33 7.94
CA PRO A 221 -7.95 18.49 6.56
C PRO A 221 -6.57 17.87 6.28
N LYS A 222 -5.82 17.47 7.30
CA LYS A 222 -4.51 16.80 7.16
C LYS A 222 -4.61 15.27 7.25
N TRP A 223 -5.81 14.72 7.47
CA TRP A 223 -6.05 13.30 7.60
C TRP A 223 -6.22 12.62 6.24
N ASN A 224 -5.58 11.47 6.05
CA ASN A 224 -5.86 10.63 4.88
C ASN A 224 -7.10 9.78 5.19
N THR A 225 -8.14 9.99 4.42
CA THR A 225 -9.49 9.48 4.69
C THR A 225 -9.68 8.02 4.31
N ILE A 226 -8.75 7.48 3.54
CA ILE A 226 -8.71 6.08 3.11
C ILE A 226 -7.27 5.66 2.80
N SER A 227 -7.01 4.37 2.93
CA SER A 227 -5.81 3.70 2.41
C SER A 227 -6.26 2.51 1.58
N ILE A 228 -6.44 2.73 0.27
CA ILE A 228 -6.95 1.75 -0.68
C ILE A 228 -5.90 0.64 -0.84
N SER A 229 -6.27 -0.61 -0.53
CA SER A 229 -5.32 -1.63 -0.13
C SER A 229 -5.19 -2.77 -1.16
N GLY A 230 -4.13 -2.74 -1.95
CA GLY A 230 -3.69 -3.86 -2.76
C GLY A 230 -2.95 -4.95 -1.97
N TYR A 231 -2.39 -4.59 -0.80
CA TYR A 231 -1.63 -5.53 0.03
C TYR A 231 -2.36 -6.85 0.27
N HIS A 232 -3.62 -6.80 0.72
CA HIS A 232 -4.39 -8.01 1.03
C HIS A 232 -4.74 -8.82 -0.22
N ILE A 233 -4.98 -8.15 -1.35
CA ILE A 233 -5.23 -8.77 -2.65
C ILE A 233 -3.97 -9.54 -3.10
N ARG A 234 -2.79 -8.95 -2.92
CA ARG A 234 -1.50 -9.58 -3.24
C ARG A 234 -1.20 -10.77 -2.33
N GLU A 235 -1.44 -10.63 -1.03
CA GLU A 235 -1.29 -11.71 -0.04
C GLU A 235 -2.23 -12.89 -0.32
N ALA A 236 -3.40 -12.65 -0.93
CA ALA A 236 -4.32 -13.68 -1.40
C ALA A 236 -3.87 -14.37 -2.71
N GLY A 237 -2.71 -14.00 -3.29
CA GLY A 237 -2.08 -14.69 -4.42
C GLY A 237 -2.23 -13.99 -5.77
N SER A 238 -2.69 -12.74 -5.86
CA SER A 238 -2.79 -12.00 -7.11
C SER A 238 -1.41 -11.68 -7.71
N THR A 239 -1.36 -11.46 -9.03
CA THR A 239 -0.17 -10.93 -9.71
C THR A 239 0.04 -9.44 -9.40
N ALA A 240 1.21 -8.90 -9.74
CA ALA A 240 1.48 -7.47 -9.60
C ALA A 240 0.49 -6.60 -10.40
N ALA A 241 0.13 -7.00 -11.61
CA ALA A 241 -0.84 -6.30 -12.43
C ALA A 241 -2.27 -6.37 -11.87
N GLN A 242 -2.68 -7.52 -11.33
CA GLN A 242 -3.97 -7.69 -10.66
C GLN A 242 -4.05 -6.87 -9.37
N GLU A 243 -2.98 -6.83 -8.56
CA GLU A 243 -2.91 -5.98 -7.37
C GLU A 243 -3.19 -4.52 -7.74
N ILE A 244 -2.53 -3.98 -8.77
CA ILE A 244 -2.77 -2.61 -9.24
C ILE A 244 -4.20 -2.44 -9.72
N ALA A 245 -4.64 -3.33 -10.61
CA ALA A 245 -5.92 -3.18 -11.30
C ALA A 245 -7.11 -3.18 -10.33
N PHE A 246 -7.15 -4.14 -9.41
CA PHE A 246 -8.26 -4.27 -8.46
C PHE A 246 -8.27 -3.14 -7.46
N THR A 247 -7.09 -2.76 -6.95
CA THR A 247 -6.96 -1.63 -6.02
C THR A 247 -7.35 -0.29 -6.67
N ILE A 248 -6.96 -0.06 -7.92
CA ILE A 248 -7.33 1.18 -8.63
C ILE A 248 -8.82 1.15 -8.98
N ALA A 249 -9.39 0.01 -9.34
CA ALA A 249 -10.83 -0.13 -9.58
C ALA A 249 -11.65 0.17 -8.33
N ASP A 250 -11.20 -0.28 -7.14
CA ASP A 250 -11.79 0.10 -5.86
C ASP A 250 -11.68 1.62 -5.63
N GLY A 251 -10.52 2.21 -5.95
CA GLY A 251 -10.31 3.65 -5.89
C GLY A 251 -11.26 4.44 -6.80
N ILE A 252 -11.50 3.96 -8.01
CA ILE A 252 -12.47 4.54 -8.94
C ILE A 252 -13.87 4.49 -8.32
N ALA A 253 -14.29 3.36 -7.77
CA ALA A 253 -15.61 3.21 -7.14
C ALA A 253 -15.79 4.17 -5.95
N TYR A 254 -14.77 4.38 -5.13
CA TYR A 254 -14.82 5.35 -4.03
C TYR A 254 -14.94 6.79 -4.53
N ILE A 255 -14.21 7.16 -5.58
CA ILE A 255 -14.34 8.49 -6.20
C ILE A 255 -15.76 8.69 -6.75
N GLU A 256 -16.28 7.74 -7.51
CA GLU A 256 -17.63 7.82 -8.09
C GLU A 256 -18.69 7.95 -7.01
N ALA A 257 -18.56 7.22 -5.89
CA ALA A 257 -19.47 7.34 -4.75
C ALA A 257 -19.42 8.75 -4.10
N ALA A 258 -18.21 9.31 -3.93
CA ALA A 258 -18.04 10.65 -3.37
C ALA A 258 -18.60 11.75 -4.30
N LEU A 259 -18.34 11.65 -5.61
CA LEU A 259 -18.91 12.56 -6.61
C LEU A 259 -20.44 12.49 -6.64
N LYS A 260 -20.99 11.29 -6.57
CA LYS A 260 -22.46 11.07 -6.48
C LYS A 260 -23.06 11.66 -5.20
N ALA A 261 -22.30 11.71 -4.12
CA ALA A 261 -22.68 12.36 -2.87
C ALA A 261 -22.57 13.90 -2.92
N GLY A 262 -22.14 14.48 -4.07
CA GLY A 262 -22.05 15.91 -4.30
C GLY A 262 -20.71 16.56 -3.95
N MET A 263 -19.68 15.77 -3.61
CA MET A 263 -18.32 16.29 -3.39
C MET A 263 -17.65 16.63 -4.73
N LYS A 264 -16.69 17.55 -4.72
CA LYS A 264 -15.85 17.84 -5.89
C LYS A 264 -14.55 17.06 -5.79
N ILE A 265 -14.02 16.58 -6.92
CA ILE A 265 -12.82 15.72 -6.97
C ILE A 265 -11.63 16.33 -6.21
N ASP A 266 -11.35 17.59 -6.39
CA ASP A 266 -10.18 18.25 -5.80
C ASP A 266 -10.34 18.59 -4.30
N ASP A 267 -11.54 18.44 -3.73
CA ASP A 267 -11.81 18.66 -2.30
C ASP A 267 -11.33 17.47 -1.45
N PHE A 268 -11.31 16.26 -2.02
CA PHE A 268 -10.97 15.04 -1.28
C PHE A 268 -9.87 14.18 -1.89
N ALA A 269 -9.71 14.16 -3.23
CA ALA A 269 -8.79 13.21 -3.88
C ALA A 269 -7.33 13.38 -3.43
N GLY A 270 -6.91 14.60 -3.07
CA GLY A 270 -5.59 14.85 -2.50
C GLY A 270 -5.34 14.17 -1.14
N ARG A 271 -6.36 13.57 -0.53
CA ARG A 271 -6.27 12.82 0.74
C ARG A 271 -6.50 11.31 0.57
N LEU A 272 -6.76 10.85 -0.62
CA LEU A 272 -6.71 9.42 -0.92
C LEU A 272 -5.26 8.94 -0.81
N SER A 273 -5.08 7.81 -0.19
CA SER A 273 -3.80 7.12 -0.10
C SER A 273 -3.97 5.64 -0.43
N PHE A 274 -2.86 4.95 -0.64
CA PHE A 274 -2.85 3.57 -1.05
C PHE A 274 -2.00 2.72 -0.11
N PHE A 275 -2.18 1.41 -0.21
CA PHE A 275 -1.41 0.45 0.56
C PHE A 275 -1.02 -0.72 -0.35
N TRP A 276 0.28 -0.83 -0.64
CA TRP A 276 0.83 -1.85 -1.53
C TRP A 276 1.63 -2.90 -0.78
N ASN A 277 1.69 -4.08 -1.37
CA ASN A 277 2.62 -5.13 -0.99
C ASN A 277 4.02 -4.86 -1.56
N ALA A 278 5.08 -5.34 -0.91
CA ALA A 278 6.41 -5.45 -1.50
C ALA A 278 6.87 -6.92 -1.46
N HIS A 279 6.83 -7.55 -2.62
CA HIS A 279 7.15 -8.96 -2.80
C HIS A 279 8.65 -9.19 -3.06
N ASN A 280 9.10 -10.45 -3.19
CA ASN A 280 10.52 -10.80 -3.35
C ASN A 280 11.09 -10.47 -4.73
N ASN A 281 10.28 -10.28 -5.76
CA ASN A 281 10.76 -9.94 -7.10
C ASN A 281 11.05 -8.44 -7.21
N VAL A 282 12.22 -8.03 -6.76
CA VAL A 282 12.61 -6.62 -6.54
C VAL A 282 12.33 -5.73 -7.75
N LEU A 283 12.72 -6.14 -8.95
CA LEU A 283 12.59 -5.30 -10.15
C LEU A 283 11.14 -5.19 -10.63
N GLU A 284 10.36 -6.27 -10.51
CA GLU A 284 8.92 -6.26 -10.80
C GLU A 284 8.16 -5.33 -9.83
N GLU A 285 8.50 -5.38 -8.55
CA GLU A 285 7.89 -4.51 -7.53
C GLU A 285 8.21 -3.03 -7.78
N VAL A 286 9.46 -2.70 -8.12
CA VAL A 286 9.81 -1.32 -8.53
C VAL A 286 8.99 -0.88 -9.73
N ALA A 287 8.89 -1.71 -10.77
CA ALA A 287 8.09 -1.43 -11.95
C ALA A 287 6.59 -1.28 -11.60
N LYS A 288 6.05 -2.11 -10.71
CA LYS A 288 4.68 -2.04 -10.19
C LYS A 288 4.38 -0.68 -9.55
N PHE A 289 5.23 -0.21 -8.65
CA PHE A 289 5.03 1.09 -7.99
C PHE A 289 5.09 2.26 -8.98
N ARG A 290 5.95 2.19 -9.97
CA ARG A 290 6.06 3.18 -11.05
C ARG A 290 4.80 3.19 -11.93
N ALA A 291 4.35 2.02 -12.36
CA ALA A 291 3.12 1.83 -13.13
C ALA A 291 1.88 2.33 -12.37
N SER A 292 1.78 2.03 -11.07
CA SER A 292 0.66 2.48 -10.23
C SER A 292 0.53 4.00 -10.19
N ARG A 293 1.65 4.72 -10.00
CA ARG A 293 1.63 6.19 -9.97
C ARG A 293 1.19 6.79 -11.30
N ARG A 294 1.76 6.31 -12.41
CA ARG A 294 1.45 6.80 -13.74
C ARG A 294 -0.01 6.52 -14.12
N LEU A 295 -0.47 5.31 -13.90
CA LEU A 295 -1.84 4.91 -14.18
C LEU A 295 -2.86 5.71 -13.37
N TRP A 296 -2.65 5.86 -12.06
CA TRP A 296 -3.53 6.67 -11.23
C TRP A 296 -3.59 8.13 -11.65
N ALA A 297 -2.44 8.75 -11.91
CA ALA A 297 -2.37 10.12 -12.37
C ALA A 297 -3.13 10.34 -13.68
N THR A 298 -3.00 9.40 -14.62
CA THR A 298 -3.73 9.43 -15.90
C THR A 298 -5.23 9.32 -15.67
N ILE A 299 -5.69 8.39 -14.83
CA ILE A 299 -7.12 8.21 -14.51
C ILE A 299 -7.70 9.48 -13.87
N LEU A 300 -7.02 10.06 -12.87
CA LEU A 300 -7.50 11.28 -12.21
C LEU A 300 -7.60 12.47 -13.17
N LYS A 301 -6.64 12.59 -14.09
CA LYS A 301 -6.62 13.67 -15.08
C LYS A 301 -7.66 13.46 -16.19
N GLU A 302 -7.70 12.27 -16.77
CA GLU A 302 -8.48 12.02 -17.99
C GLU A 302 -9.92 11.61 -17.71
N ARG A 303 -10.15 10.73 -16.70
CA ARG A 303 -11.51 10.25 -16.37
C ARG A 303 -12.24 11.21 -15.43
N PHE A 304 -11.55 11.75 -14.42
CA PHE A 304 -12.16 12.57 -13.38
C PHE A 304 -11.87 14.06 -13.49
N HIS A 305 -11.08 14.48 -14.46
CA HIS A 305 -10.76 15.89 -14.79
C HIS A 305 -10.22 16.69 -13.60
N ALA A 306 -9.45 16.02 -12.70
CA ALA A 306 -8.79 16.68 -11.58
C ALA A 306 -7.84 17.79 -12.06
N GLN A 307 -7.91 18.95 -11.43
CA GLN A 307 -7.09 20.13 -11.77
C GLN A 307 -5.95 20.30 -10.76
N ASN A 308 -6.15 19.88 -9.52
CA ASN A 308 -5.14 20.03 -8.47
C ASN A 308 -4.07 18.93 -8.62
N PRO A 309 -2.78 19.28 -8.80
CA PRO A 309 -1.70 18.30 -8.87
C PRO A 309 -1.67 17.32 -7.67
N LYS A 310 -2.10 17.77 -6.48
CA LYS A 310 -2.15 16.90 -5.29
C LYS A 310 -3.16 15.76 -5.44
N SER A 311 -4.26 15.99 -6.17
CA SER A 311 -5.30 14.99 -6.41
C SER A 311 -4.80 13.83 -7.27
N MET A 312 -3.87 14.09 -8.19
CA MET A 312 -3.32 13.10 -9.12
C MET A 312 -2.16 12.28 -8.53
N LYS A 313 -1.66 12.63 -7.32
CA LYS A 313 -0.51 11.95 -6.70
C LYS A 313 -0.95 10.68 -5.97
N LEU A 314 -0.49 9.53 -6.43
CA LEU A 314 -0.66 8.27 -5.71
C LEU A 314 0.40 8.17 -4.61
N ARG A 315 0.01 8.52 -3.38
CA ARG A 315 0.83 8.36 -2.17
C ARG A 315 0.48 7.04 -1.51
N PHE A 316 1.48 6.29 -1.07
CA PHE A 316 1.22 4.96 -0.55
C PHE A 316 2.09 4.56 0.63
N HIS A 317 1.52 3.71 1.45
CA HIS A 317 2.21 2.86 2.42
C HIS A 317 2.61 1.56 1.74
N THR A 318 3.70 0.96 2.17
CA THR A 318 4.10 -0.39 1.76
C THR A 318 4.31 -1.26 2.99
N GLN A 319 3.84 -2.50 2.91
CA GLN A 319 4.24 -3.57 3.81
C GLN A 319 4.95 -4.66 3.02
N THR A 320 6.01 -5.19 3.58
CA THR A 320 6.71 -6.35 3.04
C THR A 320 5.81 -7.58 3.04
N ALA A 321 5.93 -8.46 2.03
CA ALA A 321 5.03 -9.60 1.84
C ALA A 321 5.19 -10.64 2.95
N GLY A 322 4.13 -10.85 3.76
CA GLY A 322 4.06 -11.89 4.77
C GLY A 322 3.99 -13.28 4.15
N SER A 323 3.23 -13.46 3.07
CA SER A 323 3.07 -14.71 2.32
C SER A 323 4.38 -15.30 1.79
N MET A 324 5.44 -14.49 1.70
CA MET A 324 6.77 -14.94 1.26
C MET A 324 7.69 -15.39 2.40
N LEU A 325 7.25 -15.25 3.65
CA LEU A 325 8.01 -15.63 4.82
C LEU A 325 7.66 -17.06 5.24
N THR A 326 8.65 -17.79 5.72
CA THR A 326 8.49 -19.20 6.07
C THR A 326 8.72 -19.44 7.56
N ALA A 327 7.98 -20.43 8.12
CA ALA A 327 8.20 -20.90 9.49
C ALA A 327 9.55 -21.63 9.63
N GLN A 328 9.99 -22.31 8.57
CA GLN A 328 11.28 -22.99 8.53
C GLN A 328 12.41 -21.97 8.33
N GLN A 329 13.47 -22.11 9.11
CA GLN A 329 14.64 -21.25 9.06
C GLN A 329 14.28 -19.74 9.15
N PRO A 330 13.61 -19.31 10.23
CA PRO A 330 13.03 -17.96 10.32
C PRO A 330 14.07 -16.84 10.18
N ASN A 331 15.33 -17.09 10.50
CA ASN A 331 16.40 -16.09 10.31
C ASN A 331 16.62 -15.73 8.83
N ASN A 332 16.33 -16.60 7.87
CA ASN A 332 16.39 -16.28 6.45
C ASN A 332 15.28 -15.27 6.03
N ASN A 333 14.24 -15.11 6.84
CA ASN A 333 13.22 -14.09 6.61
C ASN A 333 13.79 -12.67 6.73
N ILE A 334 14.83 -12.45 7.52
CA ILE A 334 15.53 -11.15 7.60
C ILE A 334 16.05 -10.75 6.22
N VAL A 335 16.67 -11.69 5.49
CA VAL A 335 17.19 -11.45 4.13
C VAL A 335 16.03 -11.18 3.15
N ARG A 336 14.95 -11.96 3.23
CA ARG A 336 13.76 -11.75 2.37
C ARG A 336 13.17 -10.36 2.60
N VAL A 337 12.99 -9.98 3.84
CA VAL A 337 12.46 -8.65 4.22
C VAL A 337 13.40 -7.53 3.79
N ALA A 338 14.72 -7.71 3.86
CA ALA A 338 15.68 -6.71 3.37
C ALA A 338 15.53 -6.47 1.85
N LEU A 339 15.36 -7.52 1.05
CA LEU A 339 15.10 -7.41 -0.40
C LEU A 339 13.76 -6.72 -0.70
N GLN A 340 12.69 -7.09 0.01
CA GLN A 340 11.38 -6.46 -0.11
C GLN A 340 11.44 -4.98 0.28
N THR A 341 12.19 -4.65 1.34
CA THR A 341 12.43 -3.26 1.78
C THR A 341 13.17 -2.46 0.71
N ALA A 342 14.20 -3.02 0.11
CA ALA A 342 14.93 -2.40 -1.00
C ALA A 342 14.01 -2.11 -2.19
N ALA A 343 13.13 -3.05 -2.55
CA ALA A 343 12.13 -2.86 -3.61
C ALA A 343 11.17 -1.70 -3.29
N ALA A 344 10.64 -1.64 -2.07
CA ALA A 344 9.74 -0.58 -1.63
C ALA A 344 10.41 0.81 -1.67
N VAL A 345 11.65 0.90 -1.23
CA VAL A 345 12.45 2.14 -1.22
C VAL A 345 12.77 2.60 -2.64
N MET A 346 13.33 1.74 -3.48
CA MET A 346 13.56 2.08 -4.90
C MET A 346 12.26 2.39 -5.65
N GLY A 347 11.15 1.79 -5.21
CA GLY A 347 9.81 2.03 -5.72
C GLY A 347 9.18 3.33 -5.25
N GLY A 348 9.77 4.03 -4.28
CA GLY A 348 9.34 5.37 -3.86
C GLY A 348 8.17 5.42 -2.88
N THR A 349 8.10 4.51 -1.90
CA THR A 349 7.08 4.49 -0.83
C THR A 349 7.15 5.71 0.09
N GLN A 350 6.00 6.17 0.63
CA GLN A 350 5.94 7.27 1.60
C GLN A 350 5.96 6.81 3.06
N SER A 351 5.56 5.56 3.31
CA SER A 351 5.73 4.92 4.62
C SER A 351 5.91 3.42 4.45
N LEU A 352 6.59 2.78 5.40
CA LEU A 352 6.98 1.38 5.28
C LEU A 352 6.80 0.65 6.60
N HIS A 353 6.23 -0.56 6.52
CA HIS A 353 6.29 -1.59 7.55
C HIS A 353 7.12 -2.75 7.05
N THR A 354 8.03 -3.24 7.87
CA THR A 354 8.81 -4.45 7.64
C THR A 354 8.32 -5.55 8.56
N ASN A 355 7.91 -6.68 7.99
CA ASN A 355 7.52 -7.85 8.78
C ASN A 355 8.71 -8.39 9.57
N SER A 356 8.44 -8.92 10.74
CA SER A 356 9.45 -9.53 11.58
C SER A 356 9.81 -10.93 11.11
N ARG A 357 10.98 -11.44 11.48
CA ARG A 357 11.46 -12.77 11.07
C ARG A 357 10.54 -13.91 11.50
N ASP A 358 9.75 -13.71 12.55
CA ASP A 358 8.81 -14.65 13.16
C ASP A 358 7.36 -14.50 12.66
N GLU A 359 7.12 -13.68 11.63
CA GLU A 359 5.79 -13.41 11.05
C GLU A 359 4.98 -14.69 10.74
N ALA A 360 5.63 -15.73 10.24
CA ALA A 360 4.99 -17.00 9.93
C ALA A 360 4.78 -17.92 11.15
N LEU A 361 5.18 -17.50 12.34
CA LEU A 361 5.13 -18.30 13.55
C LEU A 361 4.16 -17.74 14.59
N ALA A 362 4.26 -16.45 14.91
CA ALA A 362 3.51 -15.80 15.98
C ALA A 362 3.63 -14.27 15.91
N LEU A 363 2.99 -13.57 16.85
CA LEU A 363 3.23 -12.15 17.08
C LEU A 363 4.71 -11.91 17.40
N PRO A 364 5.29 -10.81 16.88
CA PRO A 364 6.73 -10.61 16.95
C PRO A 364 7.22 -10.35 18.39
N THR A 365 8.34 -10.97 18.72
CA THR A 365 9.08 -10.65 19.95
C THR A 365 9.70 -9.25 19.86
N THR A 366 10.11 -8.68 21.02
CA THR A 366 10.80 -7.38 21.04
C THR A 366 12.09 -7.39 20.22
N GLU A 367 12.86 -8.47 20.27
CA GLU A 367 14.06 -8.66 19.44
C GLU A 367 13.71 -8.64 17.94
N SER A 368 12.72 -9.42 17.54
CA SER A 368 12.31 -9.52 16.12
C SER A 368 11.79 -8.20 15.56
N VAL A 369 10.99 -7.46 16.33
CA VAL A 369 10.53 -6.10 15.97
C VAL A 369 11.70 -5.13 15.83
N THR A 370 12.68 -5.22 16.74
CA THR A 370 13.87 -4.36 16.68
C THR A 370 14.67 -4.64 15.41
N ILE A 371 14.92 -5.90 15.06
CA ILE A 371 15.61 -6.28 13.81
C ILE A 371 14.84 -5.75 12.60
N ALA A 372 13.52 -5.90 12.58
CA ALA A 372 12.69 -5.42 11.48
C ALA A 372 12.78 -3.89 11.31
N LEU A 373 12.75 -3.12 12.40
CA LEU A 373 12.94 -1.66 12.37
C LEU A 373 14.36 -1.29 11.91
N ARG A 374 15.39 -1.98 12.43
CA ARG A 374 16.79 -1.77 12.02
C ARG A 374 17.01 -2.06 10.54
N THR A 375 16.29 -3.04 9.96
CA THR A 375 16.33 -3.31 8.51
C THR A 375 15.96 -2.06 7.72
N GLN A 376 14.91 -1.33 8.08
CA GLN A 376 14.58 -0.06 7.44
C GLN A 376 15.68 0.99 7.60
N GLN A 377 16.25 1.10 8.79
CA GLN A 377 17.32 2.07 9.09
C GLN A 377 18.60 1.77 8.33
N ILE A 378 19.00 0.50 8.21
CA ILE A 378 20.16 0.07 7.39
C ILE A 378 19.92 0.47 5.93
N VAL A 379 18.76 0.17 5.38
CA VAL A 379 18.43 0.56 4.00
C VAL A 379 18.42 2.08 3.83
N ALA A 380 17.97 2.84 4.83
CA ALA A 380 17.92 4.29 4.77
C ALA A 380 19.30 4.96 4.82
N TYR A 381 20.21 4.45 5.64
CA TYR A 381 21.44 5.16 6.01
C TYR A 381 22.74 4.51 5.51
N GLU A 382 22.73 3.22 5.14
CA GLU A 382 23.94 2.47 4.82
C GLU A 382 23.98 1.93 3.38
N SER A 383 22.80 1.84 2.70
CA SER A 383 22.71 1.16 1.41
C SER A 383 22.91 2.06 0.17
N GLY A 384 22.79 3.38 0.33
CA GLY A 384 22.74 4.34 -0.78
C GLY A 384 21.46 4.34 -1.60
N LEU A 385 20.47 3.46 -1.31
CA LEU A 385 19.24 3.34 -2.08
C LEU A 385 18.31 4.58 -1.95
N ALA A 386 18.48 5.37 -0.89
CA ALA A 386 17.72 6.60 -0.66
C ALA A 386 18.40 7.86 -1.24
N ASP A 387 19.60 7.74 -1.80
CA ASP A 387 20.42 8.89 -2.22
C ASP A 387 20.03 9.45 -3.59
N VAL A 388 19.40 8.65 -4.44
CA VAL A 388 18.98 9.03 -5.79
C VAL A 388 17.50 8.74 -5.97
N VAL A 389 16.78 9.70 -6.56
CA VAL A 389 15.36 9.53 -6.88
C VAL A 389 15.23 8.61 -8.09
N ASP A 390 14.43 7.54 -7.94
CA ASP A 390 14.16 6.57 -9.00
C ASP A 390 15.46 6.03 -9.65
N PRO A 391 16.31 5.34 -8.87
CA PRO A 391 17.66 4.98 -9.32
C PRO A 391 17.69 4.03 -10.52
N LEU A 392 16.58 3.33 -10.79
CA LEU A 392 16.42 2.39 -11.90
C LEU A 392 15.73 3.02 -13.13
N GLY A 393 15.35 4.30 -13.06
CA GLY A 393 14.73 5.03 -14.15
C GLY A 393 15.62 5.08 -15.40
N GLY A 394 15.07 4.73 -16.56
CA GLY A 394 15.81 4.61 -17.82
C GLY A 394 16.43 3.23 -18.08
N SER A 395 16.33 2.27 -17.14
CA SER A 395 16.67 0.88 -17.41
C SER A 395 15.69 0.30 -18.45
N TYR A 396 16.19 -0.23 -19.56
CA TYR A 396 15.35 -0.85 -20.59
C TYR A 396 14.39 -1.89 -20.02
N TYR A 397 14.90 -2.73 -19.11
CA TYR A 397 14.08 -3.75 -18.45
C TYR A 397 13.00 -3.15 -17.56
N VAL A 398 13.36 -2.19 -16.71
CA VAL A 398 12.39 -1.60 -15.76
C VAL A 398 11.33 -0.77 -16.48
N GLU A 399 11.70 -0.03 -17.52
CA GLU A 399 10.73 0.73 -18.33
C GLU A 399 9.79 -0.20 -19.10
N ALA A 400 10.32 -1.25 -19.75
CA ALA A 400 9.51 -2.25 -20.44
C ALA A 400 8.55 -2.97 -19.49
N MET A 401 9.02 -3.35 -18.30
CA MET A 401 8.22 -3.98 -17.25
C MET A 401 7.14 -3.03 -16.72
N THR A 402 7.47 -1.76 -16.49
CA THR A 402 6.51 -0.72 -16.08
C THR A 402 5.38 -0.60 -17.09
N ASN A 403 5.70 -0.58 -18.38
CA ASN A 403 4.73 -0.51 -19.47
C ASN A 403 3.87 -1.78 -19.56
N ALA A 404 4.47 -2.95 -19.43
CA ALA A 404 3.76 -4.23 -19.48
C ALA A 404 2.76 -4.39 -18.33
N ILE A 405 3.17 -4.11 -17.10
CA ILE A 405 2.32 -4.16 -15.91
C ILE A 405 1.16 -3.16 -16.03
N GLU A 406 1.44 -1.93 -16.47
CA GLU A 406 0.40 -0.92 -16.68
C GLU A 406 -0.62 -1.33 -17.74
N ALA A 407 -0.15 -1.88 -18.85
CA ALA A 407 -1.03 -2.34 -19.93
C ALA A 407 -1.94 -3.49 -19.48
N GLU A 408 -1.39 -4.46 -18.75
CA GLU A 408 -2.17 -5.57 -18.19
C GLU A 408 -3.17 -5.08 -17.16
N ALA A 409 -2.78 -4.16 -16.28
CA ALA A 409 -3.68 -3.57 -15.29
C ALA A 409 -4.83 -2.78 -15.94
N LYS A 410 -4.56 -2.02 -17.00
CA LYS A 410 -5.59 -1.31 -17.78
C LYS A 410 -6.62 -2.27 -18.36
N GLU A 411 -6.18 -3.44 -18.86
CA GLU A 411 -7.10 -4.44 -19.40
C GLU A 411 -8.00 -5.05 -18.32
N TYR A 412 -7.50 -5.28 -17.12
CA TYR A 412 -8.35 -5.71 -15.99
C TYR A 412 -9.35 -4.62 -15.58
N ILE A 413 -8.93 -3.36 -15.50
CA ILE A 413 -9.83 -2.24 -15.18
C ILE A 413 -10.92 -2.11 -16.24
N ARG A 414 -10.58 -2.22 -17.52
CA ARG A 414 -11.56 -2.19 -18.63
C ARG A 414 -12.62 -3.28 -18.44
N LYS A 415 -12.21 -4.51 -18.11
CA LYS A 415 -13.16 -5.61 -17.85
C LYS A 415 -14.05 -5.35 -16.64
N ILE A 416 -13.52 -4.76 -15.58
CA ILE A 416 -14.29 -4.37 -14.40
C ILE A 416 -15.31 -3.27 -14.76
N ASP A 417 -14.90 -2.27 -15.54
CA ASP A 417 -15.80 -1.20 -16.02
C ASP A 417 -16.95 -1.77 -16.86
N GLU A 418 -16.69 -2.74 -17.75
CA GLU A 418 -17.71 -3.42 -18.54
C GLU A 418 -18.73 -4.21 -17.70
N MET A 419 -18.32 -4.66 -16.50
CA MET A 419 -19.24 -5.32 -15.56
C MET A 419 -20.08 -4.35 -14.73
N GLY A 420 -19.83 -3.04 -14.81
CA GLY A 420 -20.50 -1.99 -14.05
C GLY A 420 -19.67 -1.44 -12.89
N GLY A 421 -18.36 -1.69 -12.87
CA GLY A 421 -17.42 -1.23 -11.85
C GLY A 421 -17.12 -2.25 -10.76
N ALA A 422 -16.25 -1.88 -9.81
CA ALA A 422 -15.73 -2.80 -8.79
C ALA A 422 -16.83 -3.37 -7.89
N VAL A 423 -17.83 -2.57 -7.50
CA VAL A 423 -18.95 -3.03 -6.65
C VAL A 423 -19.73 -4.15 -7.34
N GLU A 424 -20.09 -3.96 -8.60
CA GLU A 424 -20.84 -4.97 -9.37
C GLU A 424 -19.98 -6.22 -9.66
N ALA A 425 -18.68 -6.03 -9.87
CA ALA A 425 -17.75 -7.15 -10.07
C ALA A 425 -17.59 -7.99 -8.79
N ILE A 426 -17.60 -7.36 -7.61
CA ILE A 426 -17.61 -8.04 -6.31
C ILE A 426 -18.93 -8.78 -6.10
N ASP A 427 -20.07 -8.12 -6.31
CA ASP A 427 -21.40 -8.75 -6.16
C ASP A 427 -21.59 -9.97 -7.08
N LYS A 428 -20.97 -9.96 -8.27
CA LYS A 428 -20.92 -11.10 -9.20
C LYS A 428 -19.89 -12.16 -8.84
N GLY A 429 -19.06 -11.95 -7.81
CA GLY A 429 -17.98 -12.84 -7.41
C GLY A 429 -16.80 -12.89 -8.39
N TRP A 430 -16.71 -11.99 -9.36
CA TRP A 430 -15.68 -12.04 -10.41
C TRP A 430 -14.28 -11.77 -9.86
N LEU A 431 -14.10 -10.82 -8.95
CA LEU A 431 -12.80 -10.51 -8.36
C LEU A 431 -12.24 -11.69 -7.55
N LEU A 432 -13.10 -12.46 -6.88
CA LEU A 432 -12.72 -13.67 -6.13
C LEU A 432 -12.26 -14.79 -7.06
N TYR A 433 -12.86 -14.94 -8.25
CA TYR A 433 -12.55 -16.02 -9.20
C TYR A 433 -11.33 -15.75 -10.07
N THR A 434 -10.86 -14.50 -10.17
CA THR A 434 -9.71 -14.13 -11.00
C THR A 434 -8.40 -14.06 -10.24
N SER A 435 -8.44 -14.04 -8.91
CA SER A 435 -7.25 -14.23 -8.09
C SER A 435 -6.83 -15.70 -8.16
N PRO A 436 -5.58 -16.02 -8.50
CA PRO A 436 -5.10 -17.39 -8.40
C PRO A 436 -5.26 -17.86 -6.96
N SER A 437 -5.85 -19.04 -6.78
CA SER A 437 -5.87 -19.68 -5.46
C SER A 437 -4.42 -19.94 -5.02
N PRO A 438 -4.09 -19.69 -3.75
CA PRO A 438 -2.76 -20.00 -3.22
C PRO A 438 -2.43 -21.50 -3.32
#